data_981d7353ca6dffb9acb67d41dd8d6c9c
#
_entry.id   981d7353ca6dffb9acb67d41dd8d6c9c
#
_cell.length_a   1.000
_cell.length_b   1.000
_cell.length_c   1.000
_cell.angle_alpha   90.00
_cell.angle_beta   90.00
_cell.angle_gamma   90.00
#
_symmetry.space_group_name_H-M   'P 1'
#
loop_
_entity.id
_entity.type
_entity.pdbx_description
1 polymer ?
#
loop_
_entity_poly.entity_id
_entity_poly.type
_entity_poly.pdbx_seq_one_letter_code
_entity_poly.pdbx_strand_id
1 'polypeptide(L)'
;MITMNDTQIVAETGNRIPEPGGAFNTVENIIYGRRSVRFYEKNKQVPEYIIRRIIEAGRFAPSAGNGQPWKFIVVQDQEMIKEMEEDVIKKLKLIMRFAWYLGSWTKHKEWVAKSLMRFFPNLFHPVPFGAMRLIVDGKLGLWHGAPTVIILLADKRSPGDPSLDTGIAGQNMVLTAHSYGLGTCWVSFMTPLKMYARWRKRLGIRYPYKLVTSIAIGYPRGGPDGNVSRETQAIDWFGANGTFKIVY
;
A
#
# COMPACT_ATOMS: atom_id res chain seq x y z
N MET A 1 9.85 17.32 -25.42
CA MET A 1 8.50 17.64 -25.90
C MET A 1 7.82 16.32 -26.22
N ILE A 2 6.95 15.84 -25.35
CA ILE A 2 6.16 14.62 -25.62
C ILE A 2 5.10 15.03 -26.65
N THR A 3 5.07 14.41 -27.82
CA THR A 3 4.08 14.72 -28.85
C THR A 3 2.69 14.27 -28.39
N MET A 4 1.61 14.88 -28.92
CA MET A 4 0.23 14.47 -28.60
C MET A 4 -0.01 12.97 -28.85
N ASN A 5 0.70 12.35 -29.78
CA ASN A 5 0.60 10.93 -30.07
C ASN A 5 1.11 10.05 -28.90
N ASP A 6 2.20 10.46 -28.22
CA ASP A 6 2.77 9.69 -27.12
C ASP A 6 1.81 9.66 -25.92
N THR A 7 1.07 10.75 -25.70
CA THR A 7 0.07 10.85 -24.64
C THR A 7 -1.17 9.98 -24.92
N GLN A 8 -1.61 9.89 -26.17
CA GLN A 8 -2.74 9.04 -26.56
C GLN A 8 -2.40 7.55 -26.44
N ILE A 9 -1.21 7.14 -26.86
CA ILE A 9 -0.80 5.73 -26.77
C ILE A 9 -0.65 5.30 -25.31
N VAL A 10 -0.16 6.17 -24.41
CA VAL A 10 -0.10 5.92 -22.96
C VAL A 10 -1.50 5.76 -22.36
N ALA A 11 -2.49 6.52 -22.83
CA ALA A 11 -3.87 6.43 -22.38
C ALA A 11 -4.57 5.12 -22.83
N GLU A 12 -4.27 4.64 -24.04
CA GLU A 12 -4.91 3.45 -24.61
C GLU A 12 -4.33 2.13 -24.07
N THR A 13 -3.02 2.07 -23.81
CA THR A 13 -2.37 0.82 -23.39
C THR A 13 -2.10 0.74 -21.89
N GLY A 14 -2.18 1.84 -21.17
CA GLY A 14 -1.77 1.94 -19.76
C GLY A 14 -0.28 1.66 -19.53
N ASN A 15 0.49 1.48 -20.59
CA ASN A 15 1.92 1.26 -20.59
C ASN A 15 2.65 2.53 -21.01
N ARG A 16 3.75 2.83 -20.35
CA ARG A 16 4.68 3.84 -20.86
C ARG A 16 5.43 3.27 -22.06
N ILE A 17 5.63 4.11 -23.04
CA ILE A 17 6.43 3.74 -24.20
C ILE A 17 7.88 4.13 -23.87
N PRO A 18 8.85 3.21 -23.98
CA PRO A 18 10.26 3.57 -23.95
C PRO A 18 10.59 4.53 -25.11
N GLU A 19 11.77 5.07 -25.13
CA GLU A 19 12.22 5.88 -26.25
C GLU A 19 12.00 5.17 -27.60
N PRO A 20 11.79 5.89 -28.71
CA PRO A 20 11.47 5.30 -30.00
C PRO A 20 12.43 4.17 -30.37
N GLY A 21 11.90 2.96 -30.54
CA GLY A 21 12.67 1.75 -30.86
C GLY A 21 13.13 0.92 -29.65
N GLY A 22 12.86 1.33 -28.42
CA GLY A 22 13.21 0.57 -27.20
C GLY A 22 12.06 -0.33 -26.73
N ALA A 23 12.39 -1.59 -26.41
CA ALA A 23 11.48 -2.48 -25.67
C ALA A 23 11.71 -2.32 -24.17
N PHE A 24 10.64 -2.46 -23.37
CA PHE A 24 10.77 -2.53 -21.91
C PHE A 24 11.64 -3.71 -21.50
N ASN A 25 12.56 -3.47 -20.58
CA ASN A 25 13.33 -4.56 -19.97
C ASN A 25 12.44 -5.37 -19.00
N THR A 26 12.97 -6.50 -18.51
CA THR A 26 12.21 -7.40 -17.61
C THR A 26 11.72 -6.69 -16.34
N VAL A 27 12.51 -5.80 -15.76
CA VAL A 27 12.17 -5.08 -14.52
C VAL A 27 11.06 -4.07 -14.80
N GLU A 28 11.17 -3.32 -15.88
CA GLU A 28 10.12 -2.38 -16.31
C GLU A 28 8.80 -3.09 -16.57
N ASN A 29 8.82 -4.23 -17.25
CA ASN A 29 7.63 -5.04 -17.49
C ASN A 29 6.95 -5.47 -16.19
N ILE A 30 7.72 -5.89 -15.18
CA ILE A 30 7.19 -6.24 -13.87
C ILE A 30 6.59 -5.01 -13.17
N ILE A 31 7.29 -3.87 -13.20
CA ILE A 31 6.83 -2.63 -12.55
C ILE A 31 5.55 -2.14 -13.22
N TYR A 32 5.52 -2.07 -14.54
CA TYR A 32 4.38 -1.54 -15.29
C TYR A 32 3.20 -2.51 -15.37
N GLY A 33 3.46 -3.83 -15.35
CA GLY A 33 2.44 -4.87 -15.35
C GLY A 33 1.73 -5.05 -14.01
N ARG A 34 2.40 -4.74 -12.90
CA ARG A 34 1.84 -4.96 -11.57
C ARG A 34 0.61 -4.07 -11.29
N ARG A 35 -0.44 -4.67 -10.76
CA ARG A 35 -1.66 -3.97 -10.28
C ARG A 35 -1.98 -4.38 -8.84
N SER A 36 -2.76 -3.57 -8.14
CA SER A 36 -3.37 -3.97 -6.88
C SER A 36 -4.49 -4.97 -7.16
N VAL A 37 -4.42 -6.13 -6.52
CA VAL A 37 -5.41 -7.20 -6.65
C VAL A 37 -6.25 -7.24 -5.38
N ARG A 38 -7.58 -7.26 -5.54
CA ARG A 38 -8.56 -7.25 -4.46
C ARG A 38 -9.54 -8.43 -4.53
N PHE A 39 -9.29 -9.38 -5.43
CA PHE A 39 -10.04 -10.63 -5.55
C PHE A 39 -9.05 -11.78 -5.66
N TYR A 40 -9.16 -12.74 -4.75
CA TYR A 40 -8.24 -13.87 -4.65
C TYR A 40 -8.99 -15.19 -4.81
N GLU A 41 -8.27 -16.23 -5.28
CA GLU A 41 -8.75 -17.60 -5.30
C GLU A 41 -8.99 -18.07 -3.86
N LYS A 42 -10.22 -18.51 -3.61
CA LYS A 42 -10.58 -19.05 -2.31
C LYS A 42 -9.90 -20.42 -2.14
N ASN A 43 -9.48 -20.73 -0.94
CA ASN A 43 -8.90 -22.03 -0.56
C ASN A 43 -7.57 -22.39 -1.26
N LYS A 44 -6.91 -21.42 -1.90
CA LYS A 44 -5.61 -21.62 -2.52
C LYS A 44 -4.54 -20.86 -1.75
N GLN A 45 -3.89 -21.58 -0.84
CA GLN A 45 -2.79 -21.03 -0.04
C GLN A 45 -1.55 -20.79 -0.92
N VAL A 46 -0.81 -19.72 -0.61
CA VAL A 46 0.49 -19.49 -1.21
C VAL A 46 1.51 -20.39 -0.49
N PRO A 47 2.25 -21.24 -1.21
CA PRO A 47 3.24 -22.12 -0.60
C PRO A 47 4.30 -21.37 0.19
N GLU A 48 4.74 -21.94 1.32
CA GLU A 48 5.72 -21.30 2.21
C GLU A 48 7.01 -20.96 1.47
N TYR A 49 7.50 -21.82 0.59
CA TYR A 49 8.75 -21.57 -0.14
C TYR A 49 8.67 -20.32 -1.04
N ILE A 50 7.49 -20.02 -1.63
CA ILE A 50 7.26 -18.80 -2.40
C ILE A 50 7.26 -17.59 -1.47
N ILE A 51 6.57 -17.67 -0.32
CA ILE A 51 6.56 -16.59 0.68
C ILE A 51 7.98 -16.31 1.18
N ARG A 52 8.78 -17.33 1.43
CA ARG A 52 10.20 -17.17 1.82
C ARG A 52 11.00 -16.41 0.76
N ARG A 53 10.82 -16.72 -0.52
CA ARG A 53 11.49 -16.01 -1.62
C ARG A 53 11.04 -14.55 -1.75
N ILE A 54 9.74 -14.28 -1.53
CA ILE A 54 9.21 -12.92 -1.51
C ILE A 54 9.83 -12.10 -0.35
N ILE A 55 9.89 -12.69 0.84
CA ILE A 55 10.50 -12.05 2.01
C ILE A 55 11.99 -11.81 1.79
N GLU A 56 12.69 -12.77 1.19
CA GLU A 56 14.11 -12.63 0.89
C GLU A 56 14.35 -11.45 -0.05
N ALA A 57 13.57 -11.29 -1.11
CA ALA A 57 13.64 -10.12 -1.98
C ALA A 57 13.42 -8.79 -1.22
N GLY A 58 12.54 -8.79 -0.22
CA GLY A 58 12.36 -7.66 0.69
C GLY A 58 13.61 -7.34 1.48
N ARG A 59 14.33 -8.36 1.96
CA ARG A 59 15.57 -8.19 2.74
C ARG A 59 16.73 -7.60 1.94
N PHE A 60 16.70 -7.70 0.61
CA PHE A 60 17.68 -7.08 -0.28
C PHE A 60 17.37 -5.61 -0.60
N ALA A 61 16.40 -5.00 0.05
CA ALA A 61 16.15 -3.58 -0.09
C ALA A 61 17.31 -2.74 0.50
N PRO A 62 17.62 -1.58 -0.07
CA PRO A 62 18.53 -0.64 0.56
C PRO A 62 17.92 -0.07 1.84
N SER A 63 18.76 0.32 2.79
CA SER A 63 18.33 1.03 3.99
C SER A 63 19.41 2.00 4.47
N ALA A 64 19.00 3.07 5.12
CA ALA A 64 19.93 4.07 5.64
C ALA A 64 20.97 3.42 6.57
N GLY A 65 22.25 3.64 6.28
CA GLY A 65 23.36 3.06 7.04
C GLY A 65 23.33 1.52 7.15
N ASN A 66 22.69 0.82 6.19
CA ASN A 66 22.42 -0.62 6.25
C ASN A 66 21.70 -1.07 7.54
N GLY A 67 20.83 -0.21 8.07
CA GLY A 67 20.15 -0.43 9.34
C GLY A 67 19.11 -1.54 9.34
N GLN A 68 18.61 -1.96 8.17
CA GLN A 68 17.68 -3.07 7.95
C GLN A 68 16.53 -3.12 8.97
N PRO A 69 15.75 -2.02 9.11
CA PRO A 69 14.82 -1.84 10.23
C PRO A 69 13.60 -2.75 10.20
N TRP A 70 13.36 -3.43 9.09
CA TRP A 70 12.15 -4.20 8.86
C TRP A 70 12.07 -5.46 9.69
N LYS A 71 10.85 -5.75 10.12
CA LYS A 71 10.44 -7.05 10.64
C LYS A 71 9.15 -7.44 9.94
N PHE A 72 9.12 -8.64 9.39
CA PHE A 72 7.96 -9.18 8.69
C PHE A 72 7.26 -10.23 9.55
N ILE A 73 5.92 -10.20 9.55
CA ILE A 73 5.08 -11.19 10.21
C ILE A 73 4.14 -11.75 9.15
N VAL A 74 4.27 -13.03 8.87
CA VAL A 74 3.39 -13.76 7.94
C VAL A 74 2.24 -14.36 8.72
N VAL A 75 1.03 -14.12 8.25
CA VAL A 75 -0.19 -14.71 8.78
C VAL A 75 -0.93 -15.42 7.66
N GLN A 76 -1.04 -16.75 7.78
CA GLN A 76 -1.79 -17.62 6.87
C GLN A 76 -2.95 -18.32 7.59
N ASP A 77 -3.03 -18.20 8.90
CA ASP A 77 -4.13 -18.63 9.73
C ASP A 77 -5.37 -17.78 9.45
N GLN A 78 -6.38 -18.36 8.82
CA GLN A 78 -7.58 -17.66 8.38
C GLN A 78 -8.44 -17.20 9.56
N GLU A 79 -8.45 -17.92 10.67
CA GLU A 79 -9.15 -17.51 11.88
C GLU A 79 -8.49 -16.28 12.49
N MET A 80 -7.16 -16.27 12.57
CA MET A 80 -6.41 -15.12 13.04
C MET A 80 -6.60 -13.89 12.13
N ILE A 81 -6.60 -14.06 10.81
CA ILE A 81 -6.87 -12.98 9.85
C ILE A 81 -8.26 -12.41 10.10
N LYS A 82 -9.26 -13.27 10.25
CA LYS A 82 -10.65 -12.87 10.54
C LYS A 82 -10.78 -12.13 11.87
N GLU A 83 -10.17 -12.64 12.94
CA GLU A 83 -10.17 -11.95 14.24
C GLU A 83 -9.54 -10.55 14.18
N MET A 84 -8.41 -10.41 13.46
CA MET A 84 -7.76 -9.12 13.25
C MET A 84 -8.67 -8.17 12.46
N GLU A 85 -9.33 -8.66 11.42
CA GLU A 85 -10.25 -7.89 10.58
C GLU A 85 -11.43 -7.38 11.40
N GLU A 86 -12.08 -8.23 12.17
CA GLU A 86 -13.20 -7.85 13.05
C GLU A 86 -12.82 -6.75 14.04
N ASP A 87 -11.66 -6.86 14.66
CA ASP A 87 -11.18 -5.85 15.62
C ASP A 87 -10.86 -4.52 14.92
N VAL A 88 -10.24 -4.57 13.74
CA VAL A 88 -10.01 -3.35 12.94
C VAL A 88 -11.34 -2.70 12.59
N ILE A 89 -12.31 -3.46 12.09
CA ILE A 89 -13.64 -2.96 11.71
C ILE A 89 -14.33 -2.31 12.91
N LYS A 90 -14.26 -2.93 14.11
CA LYS A 90 -14.81 -2.33 15.35
C LYS A 90 -14.22 -0.95 15.62
N LYS A 91 -12.90 -0.79 15.45
CA LYS A 91 -12.22 0.51 15.66
C LYS A 91 -12.53 1.50 14.53
N LEU A 92 -12.58 1.05 13.28
CA LEU A 92 -12.96 1.90 12.15
C LEU A 92 -14.38 2.43 12.30
N LYS A 93 -15.35 1.60 12.76
CA LYS A 93 -16.71 2.05 13.09
C LYS A 93 -16.71 3.18 14.11
N LEU A 94 -15.90 3.04 15.16
CA LEU A 94 -15.78 4.09 16.19
C LEU A 94 -15.19 5.39 15.62
N ILE A 95 -14.12 5.27 14.83
CA ILE A 95 -13.46 6.43 14.18
C ILE A 95 -14.44 7.12 13.22
N MET A 96 -15.18 6.36 12.40
CA MET A 96 -16.16 6.92 11.47
C MET A 96 -17.33 7.59 12.21
N ARG A 97 -17.81 6.99 13.29
CA ARG A 97 -18.88 7.60 14.12
C ARG A 97 -18.43 8.93 14.71
N PHE A 98 -17.17 9.00 15.16
CA PHE A 98 -16.59 10.25 15.66
C PHE A 98 -16.41 11.27 14.52
N ALA A 99 -15.87 10.87 13.38
CA ALA A 99 -15.70 11.71 12.20
C ALA A 99 -17.05 12.23 11.67
N TRP A 100 -18.09 11.39 11.66
CA TRP A 100 -19.45 11.79 11.28
C TRP A 100 -20.04 12.78 12.29
N TYR A 101 -19.85 12.54 13.58
CA TYR A 101 -20.25 13.47 14.63
C TYR A 101 -19.59 14.84 14.47
N LEU A 102 -18.31 14.88 14.10
CA LEU A 102 -17.60 16.12 13.79
C LEU A 102 -18.11 16.77 12.50
N GLY A 103 -18.45 15.99 11.48
CA GLY A 103 -18.93 16.47 10.16
C GLY A 103 -20.40 16.93 10.17
N SER A 104 -21.24 16.46 11.12
CA SER A 104 -22.64 16.87 11.26
C SER A 104 -22.82 18.21 11.96
N TRP A 105 -21.77 18.95 12.14
CA TRP A 105 -21.73 20.17 12.91
C TRP A 105 -22.22 21.39 12.10
N THR A 106 -23.02 22.23 12.76
CA THR A 106 -23.53 23.52 12.28
C THR A 106 -22.41 24.45 11.79
N LYS A 107 -22.74 25.52 11.04
CA LYS A 107 -21.80 26.49 10.41
C LYS A 107 -20.61 26.93 11.28
N HIS A 108 -20.79 27.04 12.60
CA HIS A 108 -19.70 27.41 13.53
C HIS A 108 -18.61 26.34 13.67
N LYS A 109 -18.91 25.10 13.33
CA LYS A 109 -18.02 23.95 13.46
C LYS A 109 -17.37 23.57 12.13
N GLU A 110 -17.83 24.14 11.01
CA GLU A 110 -17.23 24.00 9.70
C GLU A 110 -15.78 24.51 9.69
N TRP A 111 -15.51 25.60 10.43
CA TRP A 111 -14.15 26.10 10.61
C TRP A 111 -13.24 25.11 11.34
N VAL A 112 -13.73 24.45 12.38
CA VAL A 112 -12.97 23.40 13.09
C VAL A 112 -12.71 22.20 12.17
N ALA A 113 -13.71 21.78 11.39
CA ALA A 113 -13.56 20.69 10.41
C ALA A 113 -12.53 21.07 9.32
N LYS A 114 -12.61 22.29 8.78
CA LYS A 114 -11.64 22.79 7.79
C LYS A 114 -10.22 22.89 8.38
N SER A 115 -10.08 23.31 9.63
CA SER A 115 -8.79 23.35 10.31
C SER A 115 -8.24 21.96 10.55
N LEU A 116 -9.06 21.02 11.00
CA LEU A 116 -8.68 19.62 11.16
C LEU A 116 -8.27 18.96 9.82
N MET A 117 -8.99 19.24 8.73
CA MET A 117 -8.61 18.79 7.37
C MET A 117 -7.26 19.33 6.94
N ARG A 118 -6.92 20.59 7.32
CA ARG A 118 -5.63 21.21 7.01
C ARG A 118 -4.47 20.53 7.74
N PHE A 119 -4.67 20.11 8.99
CA PHE A 119 -3.64 19.44 9.80
C PHE A 119 -3.61 17.91 9.59
N PHE A 120 -4.73 17.32 9.17
CA PHE A 120 -4.88 15.88 8.96
C PHE A 120 -5.52 15.56 7.60
N PRO A 121 -4.92 15.98 6.47
CA PRO A 121 -5.54 15.86 5.15
C PRO A 121 -5.88 14.41 4.78
N ASN A 122 -5.05 13.47 5.22
CA ASN A 122 -5.24 12.04 4.90
C ASN A 122 -6.43 11.38 5.61
N LEU A 123 -6.89 11.95 6.72
CA LEU A 123 -8.02 11.39 7.49
C LEU A 123 -9.37 11.64 6.81
N PHE A 124 -9.47 12.75 6.08
CA PHE A 124 -10.72 13.23 5.47
C PHE A 124 -10.71 13.17 3.94
N HIS A 125 -9.65 12.60 3.34
CA HIS A 125 -9.62 12.45 1.89
C HIS A 125 -10.75 11.52 1.43
N PRO A 126 -11.57 11.90 0.41
CA PRO A 126 -12.79 11.17 0.04
C PRO A 126 -12.54 9.72 -0.37
N VAL A 127 -11.43 9.42 -1.03
CA VAL A 127 -11.13 8.05 -1.50
C VAL A 127 -10.87 7.09 -0.33
N PRO A 128 -9.95 7.36 0.62
CA PRO A 128 -9.78 6.52 1.81
C PRO A 128 -11.05 6.44 2.66
N PHE A 129 -11.81 7.53 2.77
CA PHE A 129 -13.05 7.54 3.54
C PHE A 129 -14.13 6.65 2.91
N GLY A 130 -14.27 6.68 1.58
CA GLY A 130 -15.17 5.80 0.83
C GLY A 130 -14.79 4.33 0.98
N ALA A 131 -13.50 3.99 0.85
CA ALA A 131 -13.01 2.63 1.07
C ALA A 131 -13.26 2.15 2.51
N MET A 132 -13.00 3.00 3.51
CA MET A 132 -13.28 2.71 4.92
C MET A 132 -14.77 2.45 5.14
N ARG A 133 -15.66 3.20 4.49
CA ARG A 133 -17.11 3.00 4.55
C ARG A 133 -17.50 1.63 4.02
N LEU A 134 -16.98 1.22 2.87
CA LEU A 134 -17.24 -0.09 2.28
C LEU A 134 -16.78 -1.23 3.20
N ILE A 135 -15.62 -1.07 3.87
CA ILE A 135 -15.10 -2.05 4.83
C ILE A 135 -16.02 -2.13 6.05
N VAL A 136 -16.41 -0.99 6.60
CA VAL A 136 -17.28 -0.92 7.79
C VAL A 136 -18.69 -1.45 7.53
N ASP A 137 -19.21 -1.25 6.32
CA ASP A 137 -20.52 -1.76 5.89
C ASP A 137 -20.48 -3.24 5.47
N GLY A 138 -19.31 -3.89 5.56
CA GLY A 138 -19.12 -5.32 5.20
C GLY A 138 -19.17 -5.60 3.70
N LYS A 139 -19.14 -4.57 2.86
CA LYS A 139 -19.13 -4.70 1.39
C LYS A 139 -17.75 -5.02 0.82
N LEU A 140 -16.70 -4.73 1.60
CA LEU A 140 -15.32 -4.98 1.25
C LEU A 140 -14.60 -5.56 2.48
N GLY A 141 -13.90 -6.70 2.31
CA GLY A 141 -13.01 -7.23 3.34
C GLY A 141 -11.77 -6.36 3.52
N LEU A 142 -11.23 -6.27 4.73
CA LEU A 142 -10.03 -5.47 5.02
C LEU A 142 -8.84 -5.89 4.16
N TRP A 143 -8.60 -7.19 4.09
CA TRP A 143 -7.57 -7.81 3.23
C TRP A 143 -8.17 -8.52 2.02
N HIS A 144 -9.41 -8.18 1.63
CA HIS A 144 -10.06 -8.65 0.41
C HIS A 144 -10.18 -10.19 0.32
N GLY A 145 -10.19 -10.88 1.46
CA GLY A 145 -10.22 -12.35 1.51
C GLY A 145 -8.91 -13.01 1.06
N ALA A 146 -7.78 -12.30 1.15
CA ALA A 146 -6.47 -12.86 0.82
C ALA A 146 -6.09 -14.03 1.73
N PRO A 147 -5.52 -15.12 1.19
CA PRO A 147 -5.09 -16.28 1.97
C PRO A 147 -3.85 -16.01 2.82
N THR A 148 -3.09 -15.00 2.51
CA THR A 148 -1.86 -14.61 3.21
C THR A 148 -1.80 -13.11 3.43
N VAL A 149 -1.45 -12.72 4.65
CA VAL A 149 -1.18 -11.32 5.02
C VAL A 149 0.24 -11.21 5.55
N ILE A 150 1.03 -10.29 5.01
CA ILE A 150 2.34 -9.95 5.56
C ILE A 150 2.25 -8.59 6.22
N ILE A 151 2.51 -8.55 7.53
CA ILE A 151 2.52 -7.34 8.33
C ILE A 151 3.95 -6.83 8.41
N LEU A 152 4.15 -5.54 8.13
CA LEU A 152 5.43 -4.87 8.09
C LEU A 152 5.60 -3.99 9.34
N LEU A 153 6.64 -4.27 10.09
CA LEU A 153 7.06 -3.47 11.24
C LEU A 153 8.42 -2.83 10.95
N ALA A 154 8.69 -1.68 11.56
CA ALA A 154 9.96 -0.98 11.48
C ALA A 154 10.56 -0.72 12.87
N ASP A 155 11.86 -0.98 13.05
CA ASP A 155 12.61 -0.61 14.23
C ASP A 155 12.88 0.90 14.22
N LYS A 156 12.34 1.61 15.21
CA LYS A 156 12.45 3.08 15.32
C LYS A 156 13.88 3.58 15.62
N ARG A 157 14.78 2.70 16.00
CA ARG A 157 16.17 3.05 16.37
C ARG A 157 17.08 3.10 15.15
N SER A 158 16.64 2.53 14.01
CA SER A 158 17.42 2.55 12.79
C SER A 158 17.63 3.99 12.30
N PRO A 159 18.78 4.32 11.70
CA PRO A 159 19.01 5.64 11.13
C PRO A 159 18.06 5.96 9.98
N GLY A 160 17.96 7.23 9.60
CA GLY A 160 17.12 7.69 8.50
C GLY A 160 15.62 7.60 8.80
N ASP A 161 14.84 7.18 7.81
CA ASP A 161 13.41 6.90 7.98
C ASP A 161 13.12 5.38 7.89
N PRO A 162 13.02 4.71 9.04
CA PRO A 162 12.73 3.27 9.07
C PRO A 162 11.42 2.87 8.41
N SER A 163 10.45 3.79 8.29
CA SER A 163 9.19 3.50 7.59
C SER A 163 9.38 3.49 6.08
N LEU A 164 10.16 4.43 5.55
CA LEU A 164 10.54 4.49 4.15
C LEU A 164 11.31 3.23 3.76
N ASP A 165 12.36 2.88 4.50
CA ASP A 165 13.17 1.68 4.25
C ASP A 165 12.31 0.41 4.25
N THR A 166 11.38 0.29 5.22
CA THR A 166 10.44 -0.84 5.28
C THR A 166 9.45 -0.82 4.10
N GLY A 167 9.06 0.36 3.62
CA GLY A 167 8.23 0.51 2.42
C GLY A 167 8.96 0.05 1.16
N ILE A 168 10.25 0.39 1.02
CA ILE A 168 11.10 -0.04 -0.10
C ILE A 168 11.23 -1.58 -0.08
N ALA A 169 11.48 -2.17 1.10
CA ALA A 169 11.50 -3.62 1.27
C ALA A 169 10.17 -4.27 0.86
N GLY A 170 9.05 -3.69 1.28
CA GLY A 170 7.72 -4.14 0.88
C GLY A 170 7.47 -4.02 -0.62
N GLN A 171 8.00 -3.00 -1.29
CA GLN A 171 7.87 -2.87 -2.75
C GLN A 171 8.64 -3.96 -3.50
N ASN A 172 9.85 -4.32 -3.05
CA ASN A 172 10.56 -5.49 -3.59
C ASN A 172 9.71 -6.76 -3.45
N MET A 173 9.07 -6.97 -2.29
CA MET A 173 8.19 -8.11 -2.05
C MET A 173 7.00 -8.12 -3.02
N VAL A 174 6.38 -6.97 -3.25
CA VAL A 174 5.22 -6.82 -4.15
C VAL A 174 5.60 -7.13 -5.60
N LEU A 175 6.74 -6.64 -6.07
CA LEU A 175 7.24 -6.91 -7.43
C LEU A 175 7.61 -8.39 -7.61
N THR A 176 8.28 -8.97 -6.61
CA THR A 176 8.62 -10.40 -6.61
C THR A 176 7.36 -11.27 -6.58
N ALA A 177 6.35 -10.94 -5.79
CA ALA A 177 5.08 -11.66 -5.79
C ALA A 177 4.43 -11.62 -7.19
N HIS A 178 4.44 -10.45 -7.84
CA HIS A 178 3.90 -10.29 -9.18
C HIS A 178 4.65 -11.16 -10.22
N SER A 179 5.97 -11.27 -10.13
CA SER A 179 6.77 -12.12 -11.01
C SER A 179 6.46 -13.62 -10.87
N TYR A 180 5.89 -14.03 -9.72
CA TYR A 180 5.37 -15.39 -9.49
C TYR A 180 3.89 -15.56 -9.88
N GLY A 181 3.28 -14.57 -10.54
CA GLY A 181 1.86 -14.60 -10.90
C GLY A 181 0.91 -14.40 -9.71
N LEU A 182 1.43 -13.94 -8.58
CA LEU A 182 0.61 -13.62 -7.41
C LEU A 182 0.08 -12.19 -7.48
N GLY A 183 -1.12 -12.00 -6.96
CA GLY A 183 -1.73 -10.70 -6.72
C GLY A 183 -1.37 -10.16 -5.34
N THR A 184 -1.18 -8.84 -5.25
CA THR A 184 -0.90 -8.16 -3.99
C THR A 184 -1.73 -6.89 -3.85
N CYS A 185 -2.02 -6.52 -2.59
CA CYS A 185 -2.62 -5.23 -2.26
C CYS A 185 -2.02 -4.68 -0.97
N TRP A 186 -1.59 -3.41 -0.99
CA TRP A 186 -1.19 -2.69 0.21
C TRP A 186 -2.42 -2.33 1.04
N VAL A 187 -2.39 -2.64 2.35
CA VAL A 187 -3.51 -2.39 3.26
C VAL A 187 -3.04 -1.66 4.51
N SER A 188 -3.23 -0.34 4.53
CA SER A 188 -2.87 0.53 5.66
C SER A 188 -3.96 0.62 6.72
N PHE A 189 -5.21 0.30 6.37
CA PHE A 189 -6.35 0.37 7.31
C PHE A 189 -6.24 -0.59 8.49
N MET A 190 -5.26 -1.50 8.50
CA MET A 190 -4.98 -2.37 9.63
C MET A 190 -4.33 -1.66 10.82
N THR A 191 -3.88 -0.42 10.67
CA THR A 191 -3.17 0.33 11.73
C THR A 191 -3.91 0.42 13.07
N PRO A 192 -5.26 0.39 13.16
CA PRO A 192 -5.96 0.32 14.46
C PRO A 192 -5.64 -0.91 15.31
N LEU A 193 -5.07 -1.99 14.75
CA LEU A 193 -4.64 -3.16 15.56
C LEU A 193 -3.66 -2.79 16.67
N LYS A 194 -2.81 -1.78 16.46
CA LYS A 194 -1.89 -1.28 17.49
C LYS A 194 -2.59 -0.74 18.75
N MET A 195 -3.90 -0.44 18.67
CA MET A 195 -4.69 0.03 19.82
C MET A 195 -5.10 -1.10 20.76
N TYR A 196 -5.02 -2.35 20.33
CA TYR A 196 -5.36 -3.52 21.13
C TYR A 196 -4.10 -4.12 21.78
N ALA A 197 -4.10 -4.23 23.11
CA ALA A 197 -2.98 -4.80 23.86
C ALA A 197 -2.67 -6.26 23.43
N ARG A 198 -3.73 -7.06 23.16
CA ARG A 198 -3.60 -8.44 22.70
C ARG A 198 -2.81 -8.56 21.39
N TRP A 199 -3.11 -7.69 20.42
CA TRP A 199 -2.42 -7.69 19.12
C TRP A 199 -1.01 -7.14 19.23
N ARG A 200 -0.79 -6.10 20.05
CA ARG A 200 0.57 -5.62 20.30
C ARG A 200 1.45 -6.72 20.87
N LYS A 201 0.92 -7.53 21.81
CA LYS A 201 1.65 -8.66 22.38
C LYS A 201 1.85 -9.78 21.36
N ARG A 202 0.78 -10.23 20.68
CA ARG A 202 0.80 -11.38 19.77
C ARG A 202 1.65 -11.12 18.52
N LEU A 203 1.62 -9.89 17.97
CA LEU A 203 2.37 -9.47 16.80
C LEU A 203 3.72 -8.81 17.14
N GLY A 204 4.06 -8.69 18.41
CA GLY A 204 5.30 -8.04 18.82
C GLY A 204 5.38 -6.56 18.43
N ILE A 205 4.23 -5.86 18.36
CA ILE A 205 4.15 -4.43 18.07
C ILE A 205 4.44 -3.65 19.37
N ARG A 206 5.70 -3.68 19.78
CA ARG A 206 6.21 -2.99 20.97
C ARG A 206 7.58 -2.40 20.67
N TYR A 207 7.97 -1.39 21.45
CA TYR A 207 9.30 -0.81 21.30
C TYR A 207 10.37 -1.91 21.18
N PRO A 208 11.28 -1.80 20.23
CA PRO A 208 11.49 -0.67 19.32
C PRO A 208 10.61 -0.67 18.05
N TYR A 209 9.82 -1.73 17.83
CA TYR A 209 9.06 -1.89 16.59
C TYR A 209 7.78 -1.07 16.55
N LYS A 210 7.55 -0.36 15.44
CA LYS A 210 6.28 0.27 15.10
C LYS A 210 5.61 -0.46 13.92
N LEU A 211 4.29 -0.51 13.93
CA LEU A 211 3.51 -0.99 12.80
C LEU A 211 3.58 0.03 11.66
N VAL A 212 3.95 -0.42 10.48
CA VAL A 212 4.00 0.41 9.26
C VAL A 212 2.75 0.17 8.42
N THR A 213 2.56 -1.05 7.91
CA THR A 213 1.47 -1.40 7.02
C THR A 213 1.37 -2.93 6.87
N SER A 214 0.50 -3.40 5.96
CA SER A 214 0.44 -4.81 5.56
C SER A 214 0.27 -4.97 4.07
N ILE A 215 0.61 -6.16 3.57
CA ILE A 215 0.42 -6.60 2.19
C ILE A 215 -0.47 -7.85 2.22
N ALA A 216 -1.61 -7.79 1.53
CA ALA A 216 -2.43 -8.94 1.21
C ALA A 216 -1.81 -9.65 0.00
N ILE A 217 -1.70 -10.99 0.02
CA ILE A 217 -1.08 -11.79 -1.05
C ILE A 217 -1.92 -13.04 -1.30
N GLY A 218 -2.10 -13.39 -2.56
CA GLY A 218 -2.78 -14.61 -2.99
C GLY A 218 -2.77 -14.77 -4.50
N TYR A 219 -3.33 -15.86 -4.99
CA TYR A 219 -3.56 -16.05 -6.42
C TYR A 219 -4.72 -15.15 -6.87
N PRO A 220 -4.55 -14.33 -7.92
CA PRO A 220 -5.61 -13.46 -8.38
C PRO A 220 -6.77 -14.27 -8.97
N ARG A 221 -8.01 -13.87 -8.68
CA ARG A 221 -9.21 -14.41 -9.28
C ARG A 221 -9.78 -13.41 -10.28
N GLY A 222 -9.75 -13.77 -11.56
CA GLY A 222 -10.15 -12.87 -12.64
C GLY A 222 -9.02 -11.98 -13.15
N GLY A 223 -9.36 -11.06 -14.03
CA GLY A 223 -8.40 -10.08 -14.57
C GLY A 223 -7.95 -9.05 -13.52
N PRO A 224 -6.90 -8.28 -13.80
CA PRO A 224 -6.49 -7.19 -12.92
C PRO A 224 -7.61 -6.17 -12.78
N ASP A 225 -7.77 -5.61 -11.57
CA ASP A 225 -8.59 -4.41 -11.36
C ASP A 225 -8.13 -3.35 -12.36
N GLY A 226 -9.04 -2.82 -13.17
CA GLY A 226 -8.81 -1.98 -14.32
C GLY A 226 -7.58 -1.07 -14.34
N ASN A 227 -7.23 -0.55 -15.48
CA ASN A 227 -6.10 0.36 -15.62
C ASN A 227 -6.39 1.66 -14.87
N VAL A 228 -5.66 1.91 -13.79
CA VAL A 228 -5.62 3.23 -13.17
C VAL A 228 -4.59 4.04 -13.95
N SER A 229 -5.04 5.08 -14.65
CA SER A 229 -4.16 6.04 -15.31
C SER A 229 -3.16 6.62 -14.31
N ARG A 230 -1.94 6.84 -14.73
CA ARG A 230 -0.96 7.60 -13.96
C ARG A 230 -0.98 9.03 -14.44
N GLU A 231 -1.20 9.95 -13.51
CA GLU A 231 -1.06 11.37 -13.82
C GLU A 231 0.41 11.68 -14.13
N THR A 232 0.62 12.48 -15.17
CA THR A 232 1.94 12.99 -15.49
C THR A 232 2.30 14.04 -14.45
N GLN A 233 3.37 13.82 -13.71
CA GLN A 233 3.89 14.78 -12.74
C GLN A 233 5.02 15.58 -13.37
N ALA A 234 5.04 16.88 -13.11
CA ALA A 234 6.13 17.73 -13.56
C ALA A 234 7.46 17.31 -12.91
N ILE A 235 8.50 17.24 -13.73
CA ILE A 235 9.87 16.96 -13.31
C ILE A 235 10.69 18.24 -13.51
N ASP A 236 11.15 18.83 -12.43
CA ASP A 236 12.07 19.96 -12.46
C ASP A 236 13.47 19.45 -12.78
N TRP A 237 13.94 19.77 -13.99
CA TRP A 237 15.23 19.28 -14.48
C TRP A 237 16.26 20.40 -14.49
N PHE A 238 17.29 20.30 -13.66
CA PHE A 238 18.45 21.18 -13.63
C PHE A 238 19.60 20.50 -14.40
N GLY A 239 19.91 21.00 -15.59
CA GLY A 239 20.95 20.45 -16.45
C GLY A 239 22.36 20.87 -15.97
N ALA A 240 23.39 20.13 -16.44
CA ALA A 240 24.79 20.36 -16.07
C ALA A 240 25.32 21.76 -16.40
N ASN A 241 24.72 22.44 -17.36
CA ASN A 241 25.07 23.80 -17.81
C ASN A 241 24.24 24.91 -17.15
N GLY A 242 23.59 24.64 -16.03
CA GLY A 242 22.71 25.59 -15.35
C GLY A 242 21.37 25.84 -16.07
N THR A 243 21.04 25.07 -17.10
CA THR A 243 19.75 25.12 -17.76
C THR A 243 18.67 24.53 -16.85
N PHE A 244 17.53 25.19 -16.77
CA PHE A 244 16.34 24.67 -16.08
C PHE A 244 15.24 24.40 -17.08
N LYS A 245 14.60 23.24 -16.98
CA LYS A 245 13.39 22.92 -17.74
C LYS A 245 12.44 22.08 -16.91
N ILE A 246 11.14 22.24 -17.17
CA ILE A 246 10.11 21.36 -16.64
C ILE A 246 9.79 20.34 -17.71
N VAL A 247 9.83 19.07 -17.33
CA VAL A 247 9.53 17.93 -18.21
C VAL A 247 8.31 17.20 -17.66
N TYR A 248 7.41 16.79 -18.53
CA TYR A 248 6.19 16.06 -18.20
C TYR A 248 6.29 14.62 -18.70
#